data_e133e16cb939e0594b2445c3e1ef920d
#
_entry.id   e133e16cb939e0594b2445c3e1ef920d
#
_cell.length_a   1.000
_cell.length_b   1.000
_cell.length_c   1.000
_cell.angle_alpha   90.00
_cell.angle_beta   90.00
_cell.angle_gamma   90.00
#
_symmetry.space_group_name_H-M   'P 1'
#
loop_
_entity.id
_entity.type
_entity.pdbx_description
1 polymer ?
#
loop_
_entity_poly.entity_id
_entity_poly.type
_entity_poly.pdbx_seq_one_letter_code
_entity_poly.pdbx_strand_id
1 'polypeptide(L)'
;MSDQIHYLETGSLDPAYNLAFEEVVLRRRTQGDYLLLWQNDNTVVVGQNQNAEAEIDRAFVEAHHIRVVRRTTGGGAVYHDLGNLNYSFITDSGEVQLLALERFTRPVVEALRGLGLQSEASGRNDILV
;
A
#
# COMPACT_ATOMS: atom_id res chain seq x y z
N MET A 1 10.16 -15.79 1.14
CA MET A 1 9.12 -15.88 0.10
C MET A 1 9.08 -17.29 -0.45
N SER A 2 7.91 -17.79 -0.79
CA SER A 2 7.77 -19.10 -1.44
C SER A 2 8.22 -19.02 -2.90
N ASP A 3 8.40 -20.17 -3.53
CA ASP A 3 8.71 -20.23 -4.97
C ASP A 3 7.49 -19.89 -5.85
N GLN A 4 6.32 -19.73 -5.25
CA GLN A 4 5.09 -19.39 -5.94
C GLN A 4 4.56 -18.04 -5.48
N ILE A 5 4.48 -17.10 -6.42
CA ILE A 5 3.92 -15.76 -6.19
C ILE A 5 2.66 -15.62 -7.03
N HIS A 6 1.56 -15.28 -6.38
CA HIS A 6 0.29 -14.94 -7.03
C HIS A 6 0.23 -13.43 -7.23
N TYR A 7 0.10 -13.00 -8.48
CA TYR A 7 -0.08 -11.61 -8.82
C TYR A 7 -1.56 -11.29 -9.04
N LEU A 8 -2.05 -10.24 -8.37
CA LEU A 8 -3.43 -9.78 -8.45
C LEU A 8 -3.51 -8.27 -8.66
N GLU A 9 -4.48 -7.85 -9.44
CA GLU A 9 -4.89 -6.45 -9.59
C GLU A 9 -6.36 -6.31 -9.21
N THR A 10 -6.73 -5.18 -8.60
CA THR A 10 -8.13 -4.94 -8.23
C THR A 10 -8.98 -4.51 -9.42
N GLY A 11 -8.37 -3.86 -10.41
CA GLY A 11 -9.08 -3.28 -11.55
C GLY A 11 -10.00 -2.11 -11.18
N SER A 12 -9.88 -1.57 -9.98
CA SER A 12 -10.73 -0.51 -9.43
C SER A 12 -9.90 0.66 -8.94
N LEU A 13 -10.44 1.86 -9.03
CA LEU A 13 -9.90 3.09 -8.44
C LEU A 13 -10.65 3.50 -7.16
N ASP A 14 -11.64 2.73 -6.76
CA ASP A 14 -12.42 2.96 -5.55
C ASP A 14 -11.62 2.55 -4.31
N PRO A 15 -11.30 3.48 -3.40
CA PRO A 15 -10.47 3.18 -2.24
C PRO A 15 -11.12 2.19 -1.27
N ALA A 16 -12.43 2.24 -1.08
CA ALA A 16 -13.13 1.31 -0.19
C ALA A 16 -13.09 -0.12 -0.75
N TYR A 17 -13.30 -0.27 -2.04
CA TYR A 17 -13.18 -1.56 -2.73
C TYR A 17 -11.74 -2.10 -2.65
N ASN A 18 -10.76 -1.28 -2.92
CA ASN A 18 -9.35 -1.68 -2.93
C ASN A 18 -8.86 -2.12 -1.55
N LEU A 19 -9.20 -1.38 -0.50
CA LEU A 19 -8.87 -1.77 0.87
C LEU A 19 -9.58 -3.07 1.29
N ALA A 20 -10.84 -3.25 0.92
CA ALA A 20 -11.58 -4.48 1.18
C ALA A 20 -10.99 -5.67 0.41
N PHE A 21 -10.58 -5.47 -0.85
CA PHE A 21 -9.94 -6.49 -1.66
C PHE A 21 -8.63 -6.97 -1.01
N GLU A 22 -7.76 -6.05 -0.60
CA GLU A 22 -6.52 -6.39 0.09
C GLU A 22 -6.79 -7.20 1.36
N GLU A 23 -7.77 -6.80 2.17
CA GLU A 23 -8.13 -7.49 3.40
C GLU A 23 -8.69 -8.89 3.13
N VAL A 24 -9.52 -9.06 2.10
CA VAL A 24 -10.04 -10.37 1.71
C VAL A 24 -8.92 -11.31 1.29
N VAL A 25 -7.97 -10.83 0.48
CA VAL A 25 -6.80 -11.64 0.09
C VAL A 25 -5.98 -12.02 1.30
N LEU A 26 -5.69 -11.08 2.20
CA LEU A 26 -4.95 -11.33 3.43
C LEU A 26 -5.60 -12.42 4.29
N ARG A 27 -6.93 -12.39 4.43
CA ARG A 27 -7.67 -13.32 5.30
C ARG A 27 -7.95 -14.68 4.68
N ARG A 28 -8.08 -14.74 3.34
CA ARG A 28 -8.55 -15.94 2.64
C ARG A 28 -7.47 -16.66 1.84
N ARG A 29 -6.27 -16.13 1.75
CA ARG A 29 -5.17 -16.81 1.08
C ARG A 29 -4.92 -18.18 1.70
N THR A 30 -4.53 -19.14 0.89
CA THR A 30 -4.27 -20.51 1.34
C THR A 30 -2.79 -20.89 1.26
N GLN A 31 -2.16 -20.67 0.12
CA GLN A 31 -0.75 -21.04 -0.12
C GLN A 31 -0.06 -19.98 -0.98
N GLY A 32 1.24 -19.87 -0.79
CA GLY A 32 2.09 -18.97 -1.55
C GLY A 32 2.07 -17.52 -1.05
N ASP A 33 2.85 -16.73 -1.72
CA ASP A 33 2.93 -15.29 -1.50
C ASP A 33 2.09 -14.55 -2.55
N TYR A 34 1.60 -13.39 -2.18
CA TYR A 34 0.76 -12.57 -3.05
C TYR A 34 1.37 -11.19 -3.22
N LEU A 35 1.37 -10.72 -4.46
CA LEU A 35 1.67 -9.34 -4.82
C LEU A 35 0.42 -8.70 -5.41
N LEU A 36 -0.04 -7.61 -4.80
CA LEU A 36 -1.13 -6.79 -5.30
C LEU A 36 -0.57 -5.46 -5.79
N LEU A 37 -1.01 -5.01 -6.96
CA LEU A 37 -0.82 -3.64 -7.43
C LEU A 37 -2.19 -2.97 -7.56
N TRP A 38 -2.32 -1.77 -7.00
CA TRP A 38 -3.59 -1.05 -6.98
C TRP A 38 -3.41 0.45 -6.83
N GLN A 39 -4.41 1.19 -7.28
CA GLN A 39 -4.44 2.66 -7.25
C GLN A 39 -5.77 3.14 -6.71
N ASN A 40 -5.74 4.25 -5.99
CA ASN A 40 -6.92 5.03 -5.62
C ASN A 40 -6.90 6.36 -6.35
N ASP A 41 -8.05 6.85 -6.77
CA ASP A 41 -8.18 8.17 -7.33
C ASP A 41 -8.71 9.15 -6.29
N ASN A 42 -8.06 10.32 -6.19
CA ASN A 42 -8.49 11.48 -5.41
C ASN A 42 -8.96 11.11 -3.98
N THR A 43 -8.07 10.50 -3.22
CA THR A 43 -8.41 9.87 -1.93
C THR A 43 -7.44 10.28 -0.82
N VAL A 44 -7.96 10.62 0.35
CA VAL A 44 -7.20 10.64 1.60
C VAL A 44 -7.44 9.32 2.35
N VAL A 45 -6.37 8.63 2.67
CA VAL A 45 -6.40 7.41 3.48
C VAL A 45 -5.84 7.72 4.85
N VAL A 46 -6.69 7.63 5.88
CA VAL A 46 -6.27 7.83 7.28
C VAL A 46 -5.90 6.51 7.94
N GLY A 47 -4.99 6.57 8.89
CA GLY A 47 -4.61 5.41 9.68
C GLY A 47 -5.70 4.94 10.63
N GLN A 48 -5.61 3.69 11.07
CA GLN A 48 -6.61 3.03 11.92
C GLN A 48 -6.98 3.85 13.16
N ASN A 49 -6.00 4.49 13.79
CA ASN A 49 -6.16 5.18 15.09
C ASN A 49 -6.21 6.70 14.99
N GLN A 50 -6.19 7.26 13.76
CA GLN A 50 -6.23 8.71 13.58
C GLN A 50 -7.65 9.26 13.72
N ASN A 51 -7.76 10.49 14.22
CA ASN A 51 -8.99 11.25 14.11
C ASN A 51 -9.08 11.85 12.70
N ALA A 52 -9.94 11.30 11.86
CA ALA A 52 -10.08 11.73 10.47
C ALA A 52 -10.40 13.22 10.34
N GLU A 53 -11.24 13.77 11.20
CA GLU A 53 -11.60 15.20 11.19
C GLU A 53 -10.41 16.13 11.48
N ALA A 54 -9.46 15.67 12.29
CA ALA A 54 -8.24 16.42 12.59
C ALA A 54 -7.21 16.38 11.47
N GLU A 55 -7.29 15.37 10.59
CA GLU A 55 -6.34 15.15 9.49
C GLU A 55 -6.75 15.82 8.17
N ILE A 56 -7.99 16.32 8.07
CA ILE A 56 -8.54 16.89 6.84
C ILE A 56 -9.07 18.30 7.04
N ASP A 57 -9.04 19.08 5.97
CA ASP A 57 -9.90 20.27 5.83
C ASP A 57 -11.22 19.82 5.19
N ARG A 58 -12.29 19.72 5.98
CA ARG A 58 -13.58 19.22 5.53
C ARG A 58 -14.12 20.03 4.35
N ALA A 59 -14.06 21.36 4.42
CA ALA A 59 -14.58 22.22 3.36
C ALA A 59 -13.84 22.01 2.04
N PHE A 60 -12.51 21.85 2.10
CA PHE A 60 -11.68 21.56 0.95
C PHE A 60 -11.98 20.18 0.37
N VAL A 61 -12.08 19.16 1.22
CA VAL A 61 -12.38 17.78 0.83
C VAL A 61 -13.72 17.69 0.12
N GLU A 62 -14.76 18.34 0.66
CA GLU A 62 -16.09 18.36 0.04
C GLU A 62 -16.10 19.13 -1.29
N ALA A 63 -15.47 20.30 -1.33
CA ALA A 63 -15.41 21.13 -2.56
C ALA A 63 -14.67 20.44 -3.70
N HIS A 64 -13.69 19.60 -3.41
CA HIS A 64 -12.86 18.90 -4.40
C HIS A 64 -13.26 17.43 -4.59
N HIS A 65 -14.36 17.00 -3.98
CA HIS A 65 -14.87 15.63 -4.06
C HIS A 65 -13.83 14.56 -3.69
N ILE A 66 -12.98 14.88 -2.71
CA ILE A 66 -11.96 13.95 -2.21
C ILE A 66 -12.64 12.89 -1.35
N ARG A 67 -12.36 11.63 -1.62
CA ARG A 67 -12.82 10.52 -0.79
C ARG A 67 -11.94 10.41 0.45
N VAL A 68 -12.53 10.13 1.59
CA VAL A 68 -11.80 9.88 2.83
C VAL A 68 -12.14 8.47 3.31
N VAL A 69 -11.12 7.64 3.43
CA VAL A 69 -11.26 6.25 3.88
C VAL A 69 -10.26 5.96 5.00
N ARG A 70 -10.59 4.96 5.80
CA ARG A 70 -9.73 4.49 6.89
C ARG A 70 -9.17 3.11 6.54
N ARG A 71 -7.85 2.94 6.67
CA ARG A 71 -7.23 1.62 6.57
C ARG A 71 -7.23 0.89 7.90
N THR A 72 -7.06 -0.41 7.87
CA THR A 72 -7.00 -1.27 9.06
C THR A 72 -5.64 -1.28 9.75
N THR A 73 -4.64 -0.63 9.16
CA THR A 73 -3.28 -0.51 9.69
C THR A 73 -3.03 0.87 10.31
N GLY A 74 -2.03 0.96 11.17
CA GLY A 74 -1.62 2.22 11.80
C GLY A 74 -0.89 3.17 10.84
N GLY A 75 -0.34 4.25 11.38
CA GLY A 75 0.41 5.25 10.65
C GLY A 75 -0.35 6.53 10.36
N GLY A 76 0.27 7.45 9.62
CA GLY A 76 -0.26 8.76 9.26
C GLY A 76 -1.24 8.77 8.09
N ALA A 77 -1.87 9.90 7.86
CA ALA A 77 -2.71 10.13 6.70
C ALA A 77 -1.86 10.33 5.43
N VAL A 78 -2.34 9.80 4.33
CA VAL A 78 -1.71 9.95 3.01
C VAL A 78 -2.76 10.34 1.97
N TYR A 79 -2.33 11.06 0.93
CA TYR A 79 -3.16 11.36 -0.23
C TYR A 79 -2.74 10.48 -1.40
N HIS A 80 -3.73 9.90 -2.06
CA HIS A 80 -3.57 9.08 -3.26
C HIS A 80 -4.27 9.74 -4.46
N ASP A 81 -3.56 9.81 -5.57
CA ASP A 81 -4.12 10.09 -6.89
C ASP A 81 -3.58 9.06 -7.91
N LEU A 82 -3.85 9.28 -9.19
CA LEU A 82 -3.40 8.37 -10.25
C LEU A 82 -1.87 8.37 -10.47
N GLY A 83 -1.15 9.31 -9.88
CA GLY A 83 0.31 9.30 -9.84
C GLY A 83 0.91 8.39 -8.77
N ASN A 84 0.07 7.84 -7.88
CA ASN A 84 0.49 6.95 -6.81
C ASN A 84 0.13 5.49 -7.12
N LEU A 85 1.11 4.61 -7.12
CA LEU A 85 0.91 3.17 -7.20
C LEU A 85 1.12 2.55 -5.83
N ASN A 86 0.12 1.83 -5.33
CA ASN A 86 0.24 1.02 -4.14
C ASN A 86 0.65 -0.41 -4.51
N TYR A 87 1.48 -0.99 -3.68
CA TYR A 87 1.79 -2.41 -3.76
C TYR A 87 1.66 -3.07 -2.38
N SER A 88 1.16 -4.28 -2.36
CA SER A 88 1.02 -5.07 -1.13
C SER A 88 1.67 -6.43 -1.33
N PHE A 89 2.62 -6.75 -0.47
CA PHE A 89 3.14 -8.10 -0.33
C PHE A 89 2.42 -8.80 0.82
N ILE A 90 1.77 -9.91 0.53
CA ILE A 90 1.07 -10.72 1.51
C ILE A 90 1.75 -12.08 1.58
N THR A 91 2.34 -12.38 2.72
CA THR A 91 3.13 -13.60 2.94
C THR A 91 2.94 -14.10 4.37
N ASP A 92 3.36 -15.32 4.63
CA ASP A 92 3.44 -15.82 6.00
C ASP A 92 4.65 -15.21 6.69
N SER A 93 4.39 -14.42 7.73
CA SER A 93 5.44 -13.86 8.56
C SER A 93 5.90 -14.90 9.59
N GLY A 94 6.91 -15.67 9.24
CA GLY A 94 7.51 -16.64 10.17
C GLY A 94 8.41 -16.00 11.22
N GLU A 95 8.99 -14.81 11.01
CA GLU A 95 9.95 -14.19 11.92
C GLU A 95 10.07 -12.68 11.76
N VAL A 96 10.31 -12.03 12.89
CA VAL A 96 10.77 -10.67 13.22
C VAL A 96 10.67 -9.57 12.15
N GLN A 97 9.85 -8.57 12.47
CA GLN A 97 9.47 -7.41 11.65
C GLN A 97 10.60 -6.60 11.01
N LEU A 98 11.81 -6.56 11.56
CA LEU A 98 12.93 -5.78 11.03
C LEU A 98 13.56 -6.41 9.77
N LEU A 99 13.68 -7.73 9.74
CA LEU A 99 14.16 -8.47 8.58
C LEU A 99 13.12 -8.50 7.44
N ALA A 100 11.84 -8.33 7.79
CA ALA A 100 10.76 -8.31 6.83
C ALA A 100 10.80 -7.06 5.91
N LEU A 101 11.17 -5.89 6.43
CA LEU A 101 11.24 -4.66 5.64
C LEU A 101 12.30 -4.73 4.54
N GLU A 102 13.50 -5.16 4.85
CA GLU A 102 14.56 -5.34 3.83
C GLU A 102 14.16 -6.38 2.77
N ARG A 103 13.49 -7.45 3.20
CA ARG A 103 13.01 -8.51 2.32
C ARG A 103 11.99 -8.01 1.30
N PHE A 104 11.17 -7.01 1.67
CA PHE A 104 10.13 -6.46 0.79
C PHE A 104 10.56 -5.21 0.04
N THR A 105 11.48 -4.42 0.56
CA THR A 105 12.02 -3.25 -0.15
C THR A 105 12.99 -3.65 -1.25
N ARG A 106 13.79 -4.67 -1.05
CA ARG A 106 14.78 -5.13 -2.02
C ARG A 106 14.21 -5.45 -3.40
N PRO A 107 13.14 -6.24 -3.54
CA PRO A 107 12.55 -6.53 -4.86
C PRO A 107 12.06 -5.27 -5.57
N VAL A 108 11.54 -4.29 -4.84
CA VAL A 108 11.08 -3.02 -5.41
C VAL A 108 12.26 -2.20 -5.92
N VAL A 109 13.33 -2.09 -5.12
CA VAL A 109 14.58 -1.42 -5.53
C VAL A 109 15.17 -2.07 -6.78
N GLU A 110 15.21 -3.39 -6.83
CA GLU A 110 15.73 -4.13 -7.98
C GLU A 110 14.87 -3.92 -9.23
N ALA A 111 13.53 -3.89 -9.08
CA ALA A 111 12.62 -3.61 -10.18
C ALA A 111 12.81 -2.20 -10.74
N LEU A 112 12.94 -1.19 -9.88
CA LEU A 112 13.21 0.20 -10.27
C LEU A 112 14.55 0.33 -11.00
N ARG A 113 15.58 -0.34 -10.52
CA ARG A 113 16.88 -0.41 -11.21
C ARG A 113 16.80 -1.06 -12.58
N GLY A 114 15.98 -2.12 -12.69
CA GLY A 114 15.68 -2.76 -13.96
C GLY A 114 15.00 -1.85 -14.98
N LEU A 115 14.28 -0.83 -14.51
CA LEU A 115 13.69 0.23 -15.33
C LEU A 115 14.66 1.38 -15.64
N GLY A 116 15.91 1.29 -15.21
CA GLY A 116 16.95 2.30 -15.47
C GLY A 116 17.00 3.43 -14.43
N LEU A 117 16.30 3.30 -13.30
CA LEU A 117 16.31 4.29 -12.24
C LEU A 117 17.40 3.98 -11.21
N GLN A 118 18.03 5.04 -10.67
CA GLN A 118 18.90 4.89 -9.51
C GLN A 118 18.01 4.86 -8.26
N SER A 119 17.97 3.73 -7.59
CA SER A 119 17.12 3.56 -6.42
C SER A 119 17.86 2.89 -5.27
N GLU A 120 17.52 3.32 -4.07
CA GLU A 120 18.05 2.77 -2.83
C GLU A 120 17.03 2.79 -1.70
N ALA A 121 17.13 1.84 -0.79
CA ALA A 121 16.36 1.86 0.44
C ALA A 121 16.97 2.88 1.41
N SER A 122 16.16 3.76 1.98
CA SER A 122 16.58 4.80 2.91
C SER A 122 15.71 4.79 4.17
N GLY A 123 16.35 5.06 5.31
CA GLY A 123 15.64 5.11 6.59
C GLY A 123 14.97 3.79 6.96
N ARG A 124 13.80 3.90 7.56
CA ARG A 124 13.02 2.71 7.99
C ARG A 124 12.12 2.15 6.89
N ASN A 125 11.55 3.01 6.06
CA ASN A 125 10.42 2.65 5.20
C ASN A 125 10.47 3.28 3.80
N ASP A 126 11.52 4.02 3.46
CA ASP A 126 11.56 4.80 2.22
C ASP A 126 12.43 4.13 1.17
N ILE A 127 12.02 4.26 -0.08
CA ILE A 127 12.83 3.96 -1.26
C ILE A 127 12.98 5.28 -2.01
N LEU A 128 14.23 5.69 -2.18
CA LEU A 128 14.57 6.90 -2.93
C LEU A 128 14.93 6.56 -4.38
N VAL A 129 14.56 7.44 -5.28
CA VAL A 129 14.85 7.36 -6.72
C VAL A 129 15.53 8.62 -7.17
#